data_4f7371fc84d24da2a751f52d50f6007d
#
_entry.id   4f7371fc84d24da2a751f52d50f6007d
#
_cell.length_a   1.000
_cell.length_b   1.000
_cell.length_c   1.000
_cell.angle_alpha   90.00
_cell.angle_beta   90.00
_cell.angle_gamma   90.00
#
_symmetry.space_group_name_H-M   'P 1'
#
loop_
_entity.id
_entity.type
_entity.pdbx_description
1 polymer ?
#
loop_
_entity_poly.entity_id
_entity_poly.type
_entity_poly.pdbx_seq_one_letter_code
_entity_poly.pdbx_strand_id
1 'polypeptide(L)'
;MKLLLATNNAHKAREIREIVSGTADEVCTMKEAGIDLDVVEDGRTFRENALKKAQETLAVAPERFDAVLADDSGLCVDALDGAPGVYSARFSGEAHNDAANNAHLMERLKDVPDERRTARFCCCVALARKNADPIVVQGEVEGTILHEARGENGFGYDPYFFYAPYEKSFAELTVDEKNAVSHRKRALMLLREALDVENRRHL
;
A
#
# COMPACT_ATOMS: atom_id res chain seq x y z
N MET A 1 -19.28 -4.65 -9.74
CA MET A 1 -18.20 -5.59 -9.35
C MET A 1 -18.15 -5.68 -7.83
N LYS A 2 -18.23 -6.90 -7.28
CA LYS A 2 -18.07 -7.17 -5.84
C LYS A 2 -16.62 -7.54 -5.55
N LEU A 3 -15.96 -6.73 -4.76
CA LEU A 3 -14.52 -6.77 -4.52
C LEU A 3 -14.20 -7.27 -3.11
N LEU A 4 -13.35 -8.28 -3.01
CA LEU A 4 -12.77 -8.75 -1.77
C LEU A 4 -11.38 -8.15 -1.58
N LEU A 5 -11.13 -7.52 -0.43
CA LEU A 5 -9.82 -6.97 -0.09
C LEU A 5 -8.99 -8.01 0.68
N ALA A 6 -7.89 -8.44 0.09
CA ALA A 6 -6.92 -9.35 0.69
C ALA A 6 -5.96 -8.59 1.62
N THR A 7 -6.49 -8.03 2.69
CA THR A 7 -5.70 -7.34 3.71
C THR A 7 -6.30 -7.50 5.10
N ASN A 8 -5.44 -7.72 6.09
CA ASN A 8 -5.77 -7.70 7.52
C ASN A 8 -5.48 -6.31 8.15
N ASN A 9 -4.88 -5.38 7.40
CA ASN A 9 -4.58 -4.03 7.86
C ASN A 9 -5.80 -3.12 7.68
N ALA A 10 -6.41 -2.71 8.80
CA ALA A 10 -7.61 -1.87 8.82
C ALA A 10 -7.38 -0.48 8.20
N HIS A 11 -6.18 0.10 8.35
CA HIS A 11 -5.85 1.40 7.75
C HIS A 11 -5.82 1.31 6.23
N LYS A 12 -5.16 0.29 5.68
CA LYS A 12 -5.14 0.02 4.23
C LYS A 12 -6.54 -0.23 3.68
N ALA A 13 -7.33 -1.07 4.37
CA ALA A 13 -8.70 -1.38 3.96
C ALA A 13 -9.58 -0.12 3.89
N ARG A 14 -9.44 0.80 4.87
CA ARG A 14 -10.17 2.07 4.88
C ARG A 14 -9.77 2.95 3.71
N GLU A 15 -8.46 3.19 3.50
CA GLU A 15 -7.96 4.01 2.38
C GLU A 15 -8.41 3.44 1.02
N ILE A 16 -8.32 2.11 0.82
CA ILE A 16 -8.77 1.48 -0.42
C ILE A 16 -10.27 1.72 -0.63
N ARG A 17 -11.11 1.49 0.39
CA ARG A 17 -12.56 1.71 0.29
C ARG A 17 -12.91 3.14 -0.11
N GLU A 18 -12.28 4.13 0.51
CA GLU A 18 -12.49 5.53 0.21
C GLU A 18 -12.10 5.86 -1.24
N ILE A 19 -10.95 5.34 -1.70
CA ILE A 19 -10.45 5.61 -3.05
C ILE A 19 -11.31 4.92 -4.13
N VAL A 20 -11.80 3.69 -3.89
CA VAL A 20 -12.62 2.93 -4.85
C VAL A 20 -14.12 3.18 -4.69
N SER A 21 -14.51 4.06 -3.78
CA SER A 21 -15.90 4.45 -3.58
C SER A 21 -16.55 4.90 -4.90
N GLY A 22 -17.71 4.33 -5.24
CA GLY A 22 -18.42 4.58 -6.49
C GLY A 22 -17.91 3.83 -7.72
N THR A 23 -16.86 3.00 -7.60
CA THR A 23 -16.35 2.18 -8.71
C THR A 23 -16.63 0.68 -8.54
N ALA A 24 -16.91 0.23 -7.31
CA ALA A 24 -17.32 -1.11 -6.98
C ALA A 24 -18.70 -1.09 -6.30
N ASP A 25 -19.53 -2.11 -6.58
CA ASP A 25 -20.88 -2.23 -6.00
C ASP A 25 -20.79 -2.65 -4.51
N GLU A 26 -19.80 -3.47 -4.19
CA GLU A 26 -19.52 -3.95 -2.84
C GLU A 26 -18.03 -4.07 -2.64
N VAL A 27 -17.52 -3.62 -1.48
CA VAL A 27 -16.13 -3.80 -1.06
C VAL A 27 -16.12 -4.41 0.34
N CYS A 28 -15.60 -5.63 0.43
CA CYS A 28 -15.58 -6.44 1.65
C CYS A 28 -14.15 -6.83 2.02
N THR A 29 -13.80 -6.80 3.30
CA THR A 29 -12.51 -7.34 3.77
C THR A 29 -12.60 -8.85 3.99
N MET A 30 -11.47 -9.54 4.10
CA MET A 30 -11.43 -10.96 4.46
C MET A 30 -12.16 -11.22 5.77
N LYS A 31 -11.96 -10.38 6.79
CA LYS A 31 -12.63 -10.49 8.09
C LYS A 31 -14.16 -10.41 7.97
N GLU A 32 -14.68 -9.46 7.20
CA GLU A 32 -16.12 -9.29 6.96
C GLU A 32 -16.70 -10.44 6.12
N ALA A 33 -15.88 -11.04 5.26
CA ALA A 33 -16.25 -12.23 4.48
C ALA A 33 -16.15 -13.55 5.29
N GLY A 34 -15.67 -13.50 6.53
CA GLY A 34 -15.46 -14.68 7.38
C GLY A 34 -14.27 -15.54 6.93
N ILE A 35 -13.30 -14.95 6.24
CA ILE A 35 -12.09 -15.63 5.76
C ILE A 35 -10.96 -15.38 6.77
N ASP A 36 -10.48 -16.47 7.37
CA ASP A 36 -9.32 -16.51 8.24
C ASP A 36 -8.14 -17.06 7.43
N LEU A 37 -7.46 -16.17 6.74
CA LEU A 37 -6.27 -16.48 5.93
C LEU A 37 -5.17 -15.48 6.26
N ASP A 38 -3.99 -16.01 6.59
CA ASP A 38 -2.76 -15.24 6.73
C ASP A 38 -1.76 -15.70 5.67
N VAL A 39 -1.61 -14.89 4.63
CA VAL A 39 -0.69 -15.18 3.53
C VAL A 39 0.72 -14.79 3.93
N VAL A 40 1.65 -15.75 3.86
CA VAL A 40 3.06 -15.49 4.15
C VAL A 40 3.67 -14.61 3.06
N GLU A 41 4.08 -13.39 3.43
CA GLU A 41 4.73 -12.42 2.55
C GLU A 41 6.25 -12.69 2.51
N ASP A 42 6.66 -13.68 1.72
CA ASP A 42 8.05 -14.12 1.53
C ASP A 42 8.65 -13.69 0.18
N GLY A 43 7.92 -12.90 -0.59
CA GLY A 43 8.38 -12.31 -1.85
C GLY A 43 9.51 -11.29 -1.63
N ARG A 44 10.34 -11.13 -2.66
CA ARG A 44 11.46 -10.17 -2.67
C ARG A 44 11.05 -8.78 -3.14
N THR A 45 9.87 -8.66 -3.71
CA THR A 45 9.31 -7.42 -4.24
C THR A 45 7.88 -7.21 -3.76
N PHE A 46 7.42 -5.96 -3.73
CA PHE A 46 6.02 -5.64 -3.47
C PHE A 46 5.08 -6.33 -4.48
N ARG A 47 5.53 -6.46 -5.73
CA ARG A 47 4.79 -7.13 -6.79
C ARG A 47 4.54 -8.61 -6.47
N GLU A 48 5.57 -9.33 -6.05
CA GLU A 48 5.47 -10.74 -5.69
C GLU A 48 4.51 -10.94 -4.53
N ASN A 49 4.63 -10.14 -3.48
CA ASN A 49 3.76 -10.24 -2.30
C ASN A 49 2.31 -9.88 -2.62
N ALA A 50 2.06 -8.78 -3.36
CA ALA A 50 0.71 -8.40 -3.74
C ALA A 50 0.04 -9.47 -4.60
N LEU A 51 0.76 -10.00 -5.60
CA LEU A 51 0.25 -11.06 -6.48
C LEU A 51 -0.06 -12.34 -5.71
N LYS A 52 0.86 -12.79 -4.84
CA LYS A 52 0.67 -13.97 -3.98
C LYS A 52 -0.57 -13.81 -3.10
N LYS A 53 -0.71 -12.68 -2.41
CA LYS A 53 -1.90 -12.39 -1.58
C LYS A 53 -3.19 -12.44 -2.38
N ALA A 54 -3.21 -11.83 -3.56
CA ALA A 54 -4.41 -11.81 -4.39
C ALA A 54 -4.80 -13.22 -4.85
N GLN A 55 -3.84 -14.03 -5.29
CA GLN A 55 -4.08 -15.37 -5.81
C GLN A 55 -4.48 -16.37 -4.71
N GLU A 56 -3.76 -16.39 -3.58
CA GLU A 56 -4.09 -17.29 -2.46
C GLU A 56 -5.44 -16.94 -1.85
N THR A 57 -5.77 -15.64 -1.73
CA THR A 57 -7.09 -15.23 -1.25
C THR A 57 -8.20 -15.58 -2.25
N LEU A 58 -7.95 -15.44 -3.57
CA LEU A 58 -8.91 -15.82 -4.60
C LEU A 58 -9.25 -17.31 -4.55
N ALA A 59 -8.28 -18.16 -4.22
CA ALA A 59 -8.47 -19.61 -4.14
C ALA A 59 -9.47 -20.02 -3.04
N VAL A 60 -9.63 -19.20 -1.99
CA VAL A 60 -10.55 -19.46 -0.87
C VAL A 60 -11.75 -18.50 -0.84
N ALA A 61 -11.80 -17.55 -1.78
CA ALA A 61 -12.84 -16.54 -1.83
C ALA A 61 -14.22 -17.15 -2.14
N PRO A 62 -15.29 -16.77 -1.43
CA PRO A 62 -16.66 -17.16 -1.78
C PRO A 62 -17.02 -16.75 -3.21
N GLU A 63 -17.86 -17.56 -3.88
CA GLU A 63 -18.30 -17.38 -5.27
C GLU A 63 -18.96 -16.01 -5.54
N ARG A 64 -19.48 -15.36 -4.53
CA ARG A 64 -20.16 -14.07 -4.64
C ARG A 64 -19.24 -12.90 -5.01
N PHE A 65 -17.90 -13.06 -4.85
CA PHE A 65 -16.94 -12.03 -5.21
C PHE A 65 -16.46 -12.22 -6.64
N ASP A 66 -16.45 -11.12 -7.39
CA ASP A 66 -16.00 -11.09 -8.79
C ASP A 66 -14.47 -11.01 -8.89
N ALA A 67 -13.84 -10.38 -7.89
CA ALA A 67 -12.40 -10.14 -7.88
C ALA A 67 -11.85 -10.04 -6.46
N VAL A 68 -10.56 -10.32 -6.34
CA VAL A 68 -9.75 -10.08 -5.12
C VAL A 68 -8.71 -9.02 -5.42
N LEU A 69 -8.67 -7.99 -4.58
CA LEU A 69 -7.67 -6.92 -4.61
C LEU A 69 -6.73 -7.10 -3.42
N ALA A 70 -5.43 -7.20 -3.70
CA ALA A 70 -4.39 -7.16 -2.69
C ALA A 70 -3.47 -5.96 -2.92
N ASP A 71 -2.91 -5.39 -1.83
CA ASP A 71 -1.81 -4.46 -1.91
C ASP A 71 -0.62 -4.95 -1.08
N ASP A 72 0.57 -4.69 -1.59
CA ASP A 72 1.78 -4.66 -0.79
C ASP A 72 2.47 -3.31 -0.97
N SER A 73 2.88 -2.70 0.15
CA SER A 73 3.35 -1.33 0.14
C SER A 73 4.34 -1.07 1.27
N GLY A 74 5.24 -0.15 1.04
CA GLY A 74 6.23 0.24 2.02
C GLY A 74 6.99 1.48 1.64
N LEU A 75 7.88 1.88 2.54
CA LEU A 75 8.80 2.98 2.40
C LEU A 75 10.12 2.46 1.80
N CYS A 76 10.64 3.17 0.80
CA CYS A 76 11.97 2.94 0.25
C CYS A 76 12.81 4.21 0.44
N VAL A 77 13.95 4.10 1.12
CA VAL A 77 14.85 5.23 1.40
C VAL A 77 16.13 5.05 0.62
N ASP A 78 16.50 6.06 -0.18
CA ASP A 78 17.63 5.93 -1.10
C ASP A 78 18.98 5.74 -0.37
N ALA A 79 19.19 6.47 0.72
CA ALA A 79 20.40 6.33 1.54
C ALA A 79 20.54 4.96 2.24
N LEU A 80 19.49 4.16 2.25
CA LEU A 80 19.46 2.82 2.81
C LEU A 80 19.31 1.72 1.73
N ASP A 81 19.71 2.04 0.49
CA ASP A 81 19.60 1.11 -0.67
C ASP A 81 18.18 0.57 -0.86
N GLY A 82 17.17 1.41 -0.61
CA GLY A 82 15.76 1.07 -0.71
C GLY A 82 15.14 0.41 0.52
N ALA A 83 15.92 0.16 1.59
CA ALA A 83 15.33 -0.30 2.85
C ALA A 83 14.44 0.80 3.47
N PRO A 84 13.41 0.43 4.25
CA PRO A 84 12.94 -0.91 4.63
C PRO A 84 12.31 -1.74 3.50
N GLY A 85 11.78 -1.14 2.40
CA GLY A 85 11.19 -1.85 1.28
C GLY A 85 10.08 -2.82 1.73
N VAL A 86 10.12 -4.06 1.27
CA VAL A 86 9.13 -5.11 1.63
C VAL A 86 9.13 -5.48 3.12
N TYR A 87 10.12 -5.03 3.86
CA TYR A 87 10.19 -5.23 5.31
C TYR A 87 9.59 -4.07 6.13
N SER A 88 8.91 -3.11 5.47
CA SER A 88 8.40 -1.89 6.12
C SER A 88 7.58 -2.16 7.38
N ALA A 89 6.73 -3.17 7.38
CA ALA A 89 5.89 -3.50 8.54
C ALA A 89 6.65 -4.15 9.71
N ARG A 90 7.89 -4.63 9.49
CA ARG A 90 8.71 -5.37 10.45
C ARG A 90 10.18 -4.94 10.46
N PHE A 91 10.45 -3.68 10.14
CA PHE A 91 11.81 -3.16 9.94
C PHE A 91 12.67 -3.21 11.21
N SER A 92 12.05 -3.03 12.37
CA SER A 92 12.71 -3.19 13.69
C SER A 92 12.88 -4.65 14.14
N GLY A 93 12.32 -5.61 13.39
CA GLY A 93 12.20 -7.02 13.79
C GLY A 93 10.86 -7.37 14.45
N GLU A 94 10.09 -6.39 14.90
CA GLU A 94 8.74 -6.57 15.44
C GLU A 94 7.69 -6.20 14.40
N ALA A 95 6.80 -7.13 14.10
CA ALA A 95 5.73 -6.87 13.13
C ALA A 95 4.70 -5.86 13.70
N HIS A 96 4.31 -4.89 12.86
CA HIS A 96 3.27 -3.89 13.16
C HIS A 96 3.54 -2.99 14.38
N ASN A 97 4.80 -2.80 14.77
CA ASN A 97 5.20 -1.82 15.77
C ASN A 97 5.74 -0.56 15.08
N ASP A 98 4.84 0.37 14.75
CA ASP A 98 5.19 1.60 14.02
C ASP A 98 6.21 2.45 14.80
N ALA A 99 6.10 2.53 16.13
CA ALA A 99 7.03 3.30 16.95
C ALA A 99 8.45 2.72 16.88
N ALA A 100 8.59 1.39 17.00
CA ALA A 100 9.89 0.72 16.90
C ALA A 100 10.46 0.82 15.48
N ASN A 101 9.63 0.67 14.45
CA ASN A 101 10.05 0.80 13.05
C ASN A 101 10.56 2.22 12.75
N ASN A 102 9.86 3.26 13.23
CA ASN A 102 10.28 4.64 13.09
C ASN A 102 11.59 4.92 13.86
N ALA A 103 11.69 4.49 15.10
CA ALA A 103 12.94 4.63 15.88
C ALA A 103 14.13 3.97 15.17
N HIS A 104 13.94 2.76 14.63
CA HIS A 104 14.97 2.07 13.87
C HIS A 104 15.34 2.83 12.59
N LEU A 105 14.37 3.37 11.85
CA LEU A 105 14.61 4.21 10.67
C LEU A 105 15.47 5.43 11.03
N MET A 106 15.11 6.14 12.09
CA MET A 106 15.81 7.35 12.53
C MET A 106 17.23 7.06 12.97
N GLU A 107 17.47 5.96 13.69
CA GLU A 107 18.84 5.53 14.05
C GLU A 107 19.67 5.23 12.79
N ARG A 108 19.09 4.57 11.80
CA ARG A 108 19.79 4.27 10.53
C ARG A 108 20.13 5.52 9.72
N LEU A 109 19.36 6.60 9.90
CA LEU A 109 19.52 7.87 9.18
C LEU A 109 20.21 8.99 9.97
N LYS A 110 20.69 8.73 11.20
CA LYS A 110 21.20 9.76 12.09
C LYS A 110 22.36 10.59 11.50
N ASP A 111 23.23 9.94 10.73
CA ASP A 111 24.41 10.57 10.12
C ASP A 111 24.20 10.87 8.61
N VAL A 112 22.97 10.73 8.10
CA VAL A 112 22.63 10.99 6.71
C VAL A 112 22.20 12.44 6.56
N PRO A 113 22.92 13.24 5.73
CA PRO A 113 22.60 14.64 5.50
C PRO A 113 21.28 14.82 4.74
N ASP A 114 20.67 16.00 4.85
CA ASP A 114 19.31 16.29 4.35
C ASP A 114 19.15 15.98 2.86
N GLU A 115 20.12 16.36 2.03
CA GLU A 115 20.08 16.15 0.58
C GLU A 115 20.12 14.68 0.16
N ARG A 116 20.44 13.77 1.08
CA ARG A 116 20.48 12.31 0.85
C ARG A 116 19.33 11.56 1.54
N ARG A 117 18.40 12.27 2.17
CA ARG A 117 17.26 11.67 2.86
C ARG A 117 16.05 11.47 1.95
N THR A 118 16.28 11.39 0.63
CA THR A 118 15.23 11.12 -0.35
C THR A 118 14.63 9.73 -0.15
N ALA A 119 13.32 9.66 -0.32
CA ALA A 119 12.56 8.42 -0.12
C ALA A 119 11.32 8.40 -1.01
N ARG A 120 10.73 7.24 -1.14
CA ARG A 120 9.42 7.08 -1.77
C ARG A 120 8.58 6.07 -1.03
N PHE A 121 7.29 6.33 -0.95
CA PHE A 121 6.32 5.28 -0.68
C PHE A 121 5.97 4.57 -1.98
N CYS A 122 5.99 3.24 -1.95
CA CYS A 122 5.59 2.37 -3.05
C CYS A 122 4.35 1.58 -2.65
N CYS A 123 3.41 1.40 -3.59
CA CYS A 123 2.28 0.50 -3.45
C CYS A 123 2.14 -0.32 -4.72
N CYS A 124 2.26 -1.63 -4.60
CA CYS A 124 1.92 -2.56 -5.65
C CYS A 124 0.54 -3.13 -5.38
N VAL A 125 -0.36 -2.99 -6.35
CA VAL A 125 -1.73 -3.50 -6.29
C VAL A 125 -1.87 -4.64 -7.29
N ALA A 126 -2.41 -5.77 -6.83
CA ALA A 126 -2.76 -6.92 -7.66
C ALA A 126 -4.28 -7.16 -7.61
N LEU A 127 -4.90 -7.24 -8.78
CA LEU A 127 -6.30 -7.65 -8.94
C LEU A 127 -6.33 -9.04 -9.56
N ALA A 128 -6.82 -10.04 -8.82
CA ALA A 128 -7.01 -11.39 -9.30
C ALA A 128 -8.50 -11.68 -9.53
N ARG A 129 -8.81 -12.34 -10.66
CA ARG A 129 -10.17 -12.74 -11.06
C ARG A 129 -10.15 -14.18 -11.55
N LYS A 130 -11.28 -14.87 -11.42
CA LYS A 130 -11.42 -16.21 -12.00
C LYS A 130 -11.35 -16.12 -13.53
N ASN A 131 -10.62 -17.04 -14.13
CA ASN A 131 -10.50 -17.18 -15.59
C ASN A 131 -9.92 -15.97 -16.33
N ALA A 132 -9.15 -15.13 -15.65
CA ALA A 132 -8.42 -14.02 -16.25
C ALA A 132 -7.03 -13.90 -15.64
N ASP A 133 -6.09 -13.40 -16.42
CA ASP A 133 -4.76 -13.08 -15.90
C ASP A 133 -4.85 -11.97 -14.86
N PRO A 134 -4.06 -12.02 -13.78
CA PRO A 134 -4.05 -10.98 -12.78
C PRO A 134 -3.46 -9.68 -13.35
N ILE A 135 -4.09 -8.54 -13.01
CA ILE A 135 -3.55 -7.23 -13.32
C ILE A 135 -2.71 -6.78 -12.13
N VAL A 136 -1.47 -6.39 -12.38
CA VAL A 136 -0.55 -5.91 -11.32
C VAL A 136 0.06 -4.59 -11.75
N VAL A 137 -0.16 -3.56 -10.93
CA VAL A 137 0.31 -2.19 -11.14
C VAL A 137 1.04 -1.66 -9.91
N GLN A 138 1.89 -0.65 -10.10
CA GLN A 138 2.62 -0.02 -9.01
C GLN A 138 2.49 1.49 -9.08
N GLY A 139 2.16 2.11 -7.96
CA GLY A 139 2.14 3.55 -7.77
C GLY A 139 3.18 3.96 -6.72
N GLU A 140 3.79 5.12 -6.92
CA GLU A 140 4.82 5.66 -6.05
C GLU A 140 4.55 7.14 -5.75
N VAL A 141 5.02 7.61 -4.61
CA VAL A 141 5.07 9.02 -4.28
C VAL A 141 6.42 9.34 -3.67
N GLU A 142 7.10 10.32 -4.26
CA GLU A 142 8.41 10.77 -3.81
C GLU A 142 8.30 11.80 -2.69
N GLY A 143 9.27 11.79 -1.79
CA GLY A 143 9.38 12.69 -0.66
C GLY A 143 10.76 12.60 0.01
N THR A 144 10.86 13.13 1.21
CA THR A 144 12.09 13.08 2.02
C THR A 144 11.76 12.68 3.45
N ILE A 145 12.76 12.13 4.15
CA ILE A 145 12.58 11.75 5.57
C ILE A 145 13.03 12.91 6.46
N LEU A 146 12.11 13.39 7.28
CA LEU A 146 12.34 14.42 8.30
C LEU A 146 13.25 13.90 9.43
N HIS A 147 13.89 14.80 10.16
CA HIS A 147 14.63 14.47 11.39
C HIS A 147 13.71 14.23 12.59
N GLU A 148 12.55 14.88 12.60
CA GLU A 148 11.57 14.80 13.67
C GLU A 148 10.19 14.49 13.11
N ALA A 149 9.38 13.79 13.90
CA ALA A 149 8.01 13.49 13.54
C ALA A 149 7.16 14.75 13.49
N ARG A 150 6.27 14.85 12.49
CA ARG A 150 5.27 15.93 12.39
C ARG A 150 3.90 15.33 12.12
N GLY A 151 2.87 15.87 12.78
CA GLY A 151 1.48 15.43 12.63
C GLY A 151 1.16 14.16 13.42
N GLU A 152 -0.12 13.84 13.48
CA GLU A 152 -0.66 12.75 14.29
C GLU A 152 -1.59 11.82 13.48
N ASN A 153 -1.84 12.15 12.20
CA ASN A 153 -2.71 11.37 11.34
C ASN A 153 -1.92 10.21 10.67
N GLY A 154 -2.66 9.32 10.02
CA GLY A 154 -2.08 8.25 9.23
C GLY A 154 -1.56 7.08 10.06
N PHE A 155 -0.51 6.40 9.58
CA PHE A 155 0.11 5.23 10.21
C PHE A 155 1.51 4.99 9.65
N GLY A 156 2.25 4.08 10.26
CA GLY A 156 3.59 3.70 9.80
C GLY A 156 4.57 4.87 9.84
N TYR A 157 5.19 5.15 8.70
CA TYR A 157 6.21 6.18 8.55
C TYR A 157 5.66 7.57 8.18
N ASP A 158 4.35 7.75 8.11
CA ASP A 158 3.70 9.01 7.72
C ASP A 158 4.21 10.25 8.48
N PRO A 159 4.51 10.20 9.80
CA PRO A 159 5.00 11.35 10.54
C PRO A 159 6.40 11.84 10.10
N TYR A 160 7.18 10.98 9.50
CA TYR A 160 8.54 11.31 9.04
C TYR A 160 8.62 11.53 7.53
N PHE A 161 7.61 11.18 6.77
CA PHE A 161 7.61 11.31 5.31
C PHE A 161 7.08 12.69 4.90
N PHE A 162 7.99 13.57 4.46
CA PHE A 162 7.68 14.93 4.02
C PHE A 162 7.34 14.96 2.53
N TYR A 163 6.20 15.55 2.20
CA TYR A 163 5.71 15.74 0.85
C TYR A 163 5.82 17.20 0.44
N ALA A 164 6.85 17.53 -0.31
CA ALA A 164 7.21 18.90 -0.65
C ALA A 164 6.09 19.71 -1.33
N PRO A 165 5.25 19.15 -2.25
CA PRO A 165 4.19 19.92 -2.89
C PRO A 165 3.16 20.52 -1.91
N TYR A 166 3.02 19.93 -0.73
CA TYR A 166 2.11 20.43 0.31
C TYR A 166 2.84 21.05 1.51
N GLU A 167 4.18 21.00 1.51
CA GLU A 167 5.04 21.46 2.63
C GLU A 167 4.68 20.82 3.99
N LYS A 168 4.16 19.59 3.96
CA LYS A 168 3.66 18.82 5.10
C LYS A 168 4.25 17.41 5.12
N SER A 169 4.33 16.82 6.32
CA SER A 169 4.43 15.37 6.42
C SER A 169 3.10 14.71 6.03
N PHE A 170 3.12 13.42 5.71
CA PHE A 170 1.88 12.69 5.45
C PHE A 170 0.96 12.62 6.66
N ALA A 171 1.51 12.69 7.88
CA ALA A 171 0.71 12.73 9.10
C ALA A 171 0.13 14.12 9.44
N GLU A 172 0.54 15.18 8.75
CA GLU A 172 -0.08 16.52 8.82
C GLU A 172 -1.20 16.68 7.79
N LEU A 173 -1.34 15.74 6.84
CA LEU A 173 -2.41 15.77 5.84
C LEU A 173 -3.72 15.28 6.46
N THR A 174 -4.82 15.85 5.98
CA THR A 174 -6.14 15.24 6.17
C THR A 174 -6.23 13.93 5.36
N VAL A 175 -7.21 13.11 5.68
CA VAL A 175 -7.47 11.85 4.95
C VAL A 175 -7.69 12.13 3.47
N ASP A 176 -8.47 13.16 3.13
CA ASP A 176 -8.76 13.53 1.73
C ASP A 176 -7.51 14.03 1.01
N GLU A 177 -6.70 14.88 1.64
CA GLU A 177 -5.42 15.36 1.08
C GLU A 177 -4.48 14.18 0.80
N LYS A 178 -4.31 13.27 1.77
CA LYS A 178 -3.46 12.09 1.61
C LYS A 178 -3.99 11.16 0.52
N ASN A 179 -5.29 10.87 0.51
CA ASN A 179 -5.93 10.04 -0.52
C ASN A 179 -5.83 10.63 -1.92
N ALA A 180 -5.70 11.95 -2.07
CA ALA A 180 -5.53 12.59 -3.37
C ALA A 180 -4.14 12.36 -3.98
N VAL A 181 -3.08 12.20 -3.16
CA VAL A 181 -1.69 12.19 -3.63
C VAL A 181 -0.93 10.89 -3.36
N SER A 182 -1.46 10.00 -2.52
CA SER A 182 -0.73 8.82 -2.01
C SER A 182 -0.32 7.82 -3.10
N HIS A 183 0.72 7.05 -2.79
CA HIS A 183 1.17 5.90 -3.58
C HIS A 183 0.03 4.92 -3.90
N ARG A 184 -0.85 4.65 -2.90
CA ARG A 184 -2.02 3.77 -3.06
C ARG A 184 -3.05 4.35 -4.02
N LYS A 185 -3.32 5.65 -3.95
CA LYS A 185 -4.18 6.33 -4.93
C LYS A 185 -3.65 6.18 -6.34
N ARG A 186 -2.35 6.43 -6.53
CA ARG A 186 -1.70 6.31 -7.85
C ARG A 186 -1.79 4.88 -8.39
N ALA A 187 -1.52 3.86 -7.55
CA ALA A 187 -1.65 2.46 -7.95
C ALA A 187 -3.09 2.10 -8.35
N LEU A 188 -4.10 2.54 -7.57
CA LEU A 188 -5.51 2.26 -7.88
C LEU A 188 -6.01 2.99 -9.13
N MET A 189 -5.48 4.18 -9.43
CA MET A 189 -5.76 4.85 -10.71
C MET A 189 -5.19 4.08 -11.89
N LEU A 190 -3.95 3.61 -11.81
CA LEU A 190 -3.32 2.77 -12.84
C LEU A 190 -4.09 1.45 -13.03
N LEU A 191 -4.58 0.85 -11.94
CA LEU A 191 -5.42 -0.35 -12.03
C LEU A 191 -6.72 -0.05 -12.80
N ARG A 192 -7.37 1.07 -12.52
CA ARG A 192 -8.58 1.48 -13.25
C ARG A 192 -8.30 1.67 -14.75
N GLU A 193 -7.23 2.36 -15.09
CA GLU A 193 -6.82 2.54 -16.49
C GLU A 193 -6.57 1.20 -17.19
N ALA A 194 -5.90 0.25 -16.52
CA ALA A 194 -5.66 -1.09 -17.05
C ALA A 194 -6.96 -1.85 -17.30
N LEU A 195 -7.92 -1.78 -16.37
CA LEU A 195 -9.26 -2.38 -16.55
C LEU A 195 -10.04 -1.75 -17.70
N ASP A 196 -9.98 -0.43 -17.87
CA ASP A 196 -10.65 0.28 -18.97
C ASP A 196 -10.04 -0.12 -20.33
N VAL A 197 -8.75 -0.38 -20.41
CA VAL A 197 -8.08 -0.88 -21.63
C VAL A 197 -8.51 -2.31 -21.93
N GLU A 198 -8.57 -3.17 -20.93
CA GLU A 198 -8.99 -4.57 -21.08
C GLU A 198 -10.45 -4.65 -21.58
N ASN A 199 -11.36 -3.89 -20.95
CA ASN A 199 -12.76 -3.86 -21.34
C ASN A 199 -12.97 -3.40 -22.80
N ARG A 200 -12.14 -2.46 -23.30
CA ARG A 200 -12.21 -1.99 -24.69
C ARG A 200 -11.71 -3.02 -25.71
N ARG A 201 -10.90 -4.00 -25.31
CA ARG A 201 -10.41 -5.07 -26.20
C ARG A 201 -11.42 -6.20 -26.38
N HIS A 202 -12.43 -6.27 -25.53
CA HIS A 202 -13.49 -7.28 -25.56
C HIS A 202 -14.81 -6.76 -26.16
N LEU A 203 -14.82 -5.51 -26.65
CA LEU A 203 -15.91 -4.90 -27.44
C LEU A 203 -15.57 -4.89 -28.94
#